data_a06834c4797e38785721535600e008c7
#
_entry.id   a06834c4797e38785721535600e008c7
#
_cell.length_a   1.000
_cell.length_b   1.000
_cell.length_c   1.000
_cell.angle_alpha   90.00
_cell.angle_beta   90.00
_cell.angle_gamma   90.00
#
_symmetry.space_group_name_H-M   'P 1'
#
loop_
_entity.id
_entity.type
_entity.pdbx_description
1 polymer ?
#
loop_
_entity_poly.entity_id
_entity_poly.type
_entity_poly.pdbx_seq_one_letter_code
_entity_poly.pdbx_strand_id
1 'polypeptide(L)'
;MTSFVDACVETVTGSAVAEARRTKGRSRARRLLHLLANKKDILITTHEHPDPDAFGAALGMSALLSMQLPAARVNVSLKGRVGGGINEAFYRETPFTLLPWDDSKLADYDAIVLLDTQPLFAYSPLPAGVVPLAVIDHHQAGRGQKPGCAFCDIRTDVGASTSIVFSYFMELDAPIRPDLAATMLYAIESDLAGTAGTPGGLDNIALSGLTLKADPTKLHRMRYVDLPQSYYIAYATGLSHAMFYDNAIFSHLDAIDSLEKPAVLADLLLRFDQVEWALVVGIYEGKMVLSLRTSSGTLAAGTLMQRLLRGIGEGGGHRTKAGGMIRLTTGSHTEIERLRAFVRRRYLRALAIHPSRGQKLVPVSP
;
A
#
# COMPACT_ATOMS: atom_id res chain seq x y z
N MET A 1 -35.49 -12.24 -19.24
CA MET A 1 -34.20 -11.99 -19.89
C MET A 1 -33.28 -11.38 -18.86
N THR A 2 -32.37 -12.16 -18.32
CA THR A 2 -31.31 -11.65 -17.43
C THR A 2 -30.47 -10.68 -18.26
N SER A 3 -30.15 -9.51 -17.76
CA SER A 3 -29.34 -8.54 -18.48
C SER A 3 -27.93 -9.12 -18.70
N PHE A 4 -27.22 -8.67 -19.74
CA PHE A 4 -25.83 -9.07 -19.98
C PHE A 4 -24.96 -8.80 -18.73
N VAL A 5 -25.26 -7.74 -17.98
CA VAL A 5 -24.60 -7.36 -16.73
C VAL A 5 -24.87 -8.42 -15.65
N ASP A 6 -26.13 -8.89 -15.48
CA ASP A 6 -26.47 -9.92 -14.51
C ASP A 6 -25.75 -11.25 -14.83
N ALA A 7 -25.67 -11.62 -16.13
CA ALA A 7 -24.94 -12.80 -16.57
C ALA A 7 -23.43 -12.69 -16.34
N CYS A 8 -22.82 -11.50 -16.52
CA CYS A 8 -21.43 -11.25 -16.19
C CYS A 8 -21.18 -11.31 -14.67
N VAL A 9 -22.08 -10.73 -13.86
CA VAL A 9 -22.02 -10.80 -12.41
C VAL A 9 -22.13 -12.23 -11.92
N GLU A 10 -23.09 -13.01 -12.46
CA GLU A 10 -23.23 -14.43 -12.12
C GLU A 10 -22.01 -15.26 -12.53
N THR A 11 -21.39 -14.98 -13.67
CA THR A 11 -20.19 -15.70 -14.12
C THR A 11 -18.98 -15.41 -13.24
N VAL A 12 -18.73 -14.15 -12.92
CA VAL A 12 -17.59 -13.74 -12.08
C VAL A 12 -17.80 -14.19 -10.63
N THR A 13 -18.98 -13.96 -10.06
CA THR A 13 -19.31 -14.40 -8.70
C THR A 13 -19.47 -15.91 -8.61
N GLY A 14 -20.03 -16.55 -9.62
CA GLY A 14 -20.15 -18.02 -9.72
C GLY A 14 -18.80 -18.73 -9.73
N SER A 15 -17.80 -18.18 -10.42
CA SER A 15 -16.43 -18.72 -10.42
C SER A 15 -15.76 -18.60 -9.05
N ALA A 16 -15.85 -17.42 -8.41
CA ALA A 16 -15.31 -17.19 -7.06
C ALA A 16 -16.03 -18.03 -6.00
N VAL A 17 -17.36 -18.14 -6.08
CA VAL A 17 -18.17 -18.98 -5.20
C VAL A 17 -17.90 -20.47 -5.47
N ALA A 18 -17.65 -20.87 -6.71
CA ALA A 18 -17.29 -22.26 -7.04
C ALA A 18 -15.90 -22.62 -6.51
N GLU A 19 -14.96 -21.68 -6.50
CA GLU A 19 -13.63 -21.87 -5.92
C GLU A 19 -13.70 -21.88 -4.37
N ALA A 20 -14.47 -21.00 -3.76
CA ALA A 20 -14.77 -21.01 -2.32
C ALA A 20 -15.54 -22.28 -1.91
N ARG A 21 -16.44 -22.81 -2.76
CA ARG A 21 -17.17 -24.09 -2.53
C ARG A 21 -16.30 -25.33 -2.74
N ARG A 22 -15.26 -25.28 -3.59
CA ARG A 22 -14.30 -26.40 -3.74
C ARG A 22 -13.47 -26.65 -2.47
N THR A 23 -13.29 -25.66 -1.64
CA THR A 23 -12.71 -25.80 -0.30
C THR A 23 -13.74 -26.30 0.73
N LYS A 24 -14.49 -27.36 0.40
CA LYS A 24 -15.48 -27.99 1.30
C LYS A 24 -14.94 -28.15 2.72
N GLY A 25 -15.55 -27.45 3.67
CA GLY A 25 -15.22 -27.50 5.09
C GLY A 25 -14.15 -26.55 5.59
N ARG A 26 -13.54 -25.70 4.74
CA ARG A 26 -12.45 -24.79 5.09
C ARG A 26 -12.71 -23.33 4.71
N SER A 27 -13.91 -22.82 4.91
CA SER A 27 -14.16 -21.37 4.75
C SER A 27 -13.31 -20.61 5.78
N ARG A 28 -12.39 -19.78 5.29
CA ARG A 28 -11.52 -18.94 6.14
C ARG A 28 -12.35 -17.90 6.88
N ALA A 29 -13.30 -17.27 6.21
CA ALA A 29 -14.20 -16.31 6.82
C ALA A 29 -15.00 -16.93 7.97
N ARG A 30 -15.60 -18.11 7.79
CA ARG A 30 -16.33 -18.80 8.85
C ARG A 30 -15.44 -19.20 10.02
N ARG A 31 -14.21 -19.62 9.75
CA ARG A 31 -13.23 -19.93 10.81
C ARG A 31 -12.88 -18.68 11.62
N LEU A 32 -12.66 -17.54 10.97
CA LEU A 32 -12.43 -16.26 11.64
C LEU A 32 -13.62 -15.88 12.52
N LEU A 33 -14.84 -15.94 11.98
CA LEU A 33 -16.08 -15.63 12.72
C LEU A 33 -16.26 -16.57 13.92
N HIS A 34 -15.95 -17.85 13.78
CA HIS A 34 -16.00 -18.82 14.91
C HIS A 34 -15.05 -18.42 16.04
N LEU A 35 -13.83 -17.99 15.73
CA LEU A 35 -12.85 -17.53 16.73
C LEU A 35 -13.26 -16.21 17.40
N LEU A 36 -14.04 -15.39 16.71
CA LEU A 36 -14.51 -14.08 17.19
C LEU A 36 -15.91 -14.16 17.86
N ALA A 37 -16.63 -15.28 17.77
CA ALA A 37 -18.05 -15.39 18.15
C ALA A 37 -18.37 -14.96 19.59
N ASN A 38 -17.44 -15.19 20.53
CA ASN A 38 -17.59 -14.84 21.94
C ASN A 38 -16.82 -13.58 22.36
N LYS A 39 -16.30 -12.81 21.40
CA LYS A 39 -15.55 -11.59 21.66
C LYS A 39 -16.51 -10.40 21.63
N LYS A 40 -16.42 -9.53 22.65
CA LYS A 40 -17.28 -8.36 22.80
C LYS A 40 -16.65 -7.11 22.26
N ASP A 41 -15.33 -6.98 22.44
CA ASP A 41 -14.54 -5.84 22.02
C ASP A 41 -13.44 -6.29 21.06
N ILE A 42 -13.60 -5.95 19.79
CA ILE A 42 -12.69 -6.34 18.72
C ILE A 42 -12.01 -5.08 18.19
N LEU A 43 -10.67 -5.08 18.20
CA LEU A 43 -9.85 -4.07 17.55
C LEU A 43 -9.43 -4.54 16.16
N ILE A 44 -9.64 -3.70 15.16
CA ILE A 44 -9.03 -3.83 13.85
C ILE A 44 -7.93 -2.78 13.73
N THR A 45 -6.75 -3.19 13.30
CA THR A 45 -5.62 -2.31 13.03
C THR A 45 -4.79 -2.79 11.85
N THR A 46 -3.92 -1.92 11.35
CA THR A 46 -3.05 -2.16 10.19
C THR A 46 -1.62 -1.77 10.52
N HIS A 47 -0.73 -1.73 9.54
CA HIS A 47 0.62 -1.16 9.72
C HIS A 47 0.59 0.34 10.10
N GLU A 48 1.70 0.85 10.65
CA GLU A 48 1.86 2.28 10.92
C GLU A 48 1.82 3.09 9.62
N HIS A 49 1.15 4.26 9.64
CA HIS A 49 0.95 5.11 8.47
C HIS A 49 0.24 4.38 7.32
N PRO A 50 -1.00 3.91 7.54
CA PRO A 50 -1.72 3.06 6.60
C PRO A 50 -1.87 3.74 5.23
N ASP A 51 -1.62 2.96 4.21
CA ASP A 51 -1.92 3.31 2.83
C ASP A 51 -3.37 2.96 2.45
N PRO A 52 -3.83 3.21 1.23
CA PRO A 52 -5.19 2.89 0.84
C PRO A 52 -5.54 1.40 0.95
N ASP A 53 -4.62 0.46 0.71
CA ASP A 53 -4.92 -0.97 0.83
C ASP A 53 -5.15 -1.36 2.30
N ALA A 54 -4.26 -0.99 3.19
CA ALA A 54 -4.41 -1.19 4.62
C ALA A 54 -5.74 -0.61 5.14
N PHE A 55 -6.06 0.63 4.71
CA PHE A 55 -7.29 1.31 5.13
C PHE A 55 -8.54 0.66 4.54
N GLY A 56 -8.54 0.31 3.25
CA GLY A 56 -9.64 -0.38 2.58
C GLY A 56 -9.92 -1.76 3.18
N ALA A 57 -8.87 -2.51 3.49
CA ALA A 57 -8.97 -3.80 4.19
C ALA A 57 -9.59 -3.63 5.59
N ALA A 58 -9.16 -2.60 6.36
CA ALA A 58 -9.70 -2.33 7.69
C ALA A 58 -11.20 -1.98 7.64
N LEU A 59 -11.62 -1.12 6.69
CA LEU A 59 -13.01 -0.76 6.53
C LEU A 59 -13.87 -1.93 6.06
N GLY A 60 -13.39 -2.69 5.09
CA GLY A 60 -14.06 -3.89 4.61
C GLY A 60 -14.26 -4.90 5.75
N MET A 61 -13.20 -5.18 6.51
CA MET A 61 -13.28 -6.09 7.65
C MET A 61 -14.22 -5.57 8.75
N SER A 62 -14.15 -4.28 9.07
CA SER A 62 -15.04 -3.67 10.06
C SER A 62 -16.51 -3.79 9.66
N ALA A 63 -16.83 -3.49 8.40
CA ALA A 63 -18.19 -3.63 7.88
C ALA A 63 -18.68 -5.09 7.94
N LEU A 64 -17.82 -6.03 7.54
CA LEU A 64 -18.14 -7.45 7.57
C LEU A 64 -18.38 -7.96 9.00
N LEU A 65 -17.45 -7.67 9.93
CA LEU A 65 -17.58 -8.11 11.31
C LEU A 65 -18.76 -7.47 12.02
N SER A 66 -19.02 -6.17 11.82
CA SER A 66 -20.20 -5.49 12.39
C SER A 66 -21.53 -6.10 11.90
N MET A 67 -21.55 -6.59 10.66
CA MET A 67 -22.73 -7.25 10.08
C MET A 67 -22.90 -8.68 10.62
N GLN A 68 -21.81 -9.43 10.75
CA GLN A 68 -21.83 -10.84 11.12
C GLN A 68 -21.83 -11.07 12.64
N LEU A 69 -21.36 -10.11 13.43
CA LEU A 69 -21.26 -10.16 14.90
C LEU A 69 -21.93 -8.93 15.52
N PRO A 70 -23.27 -8.78 15.40
CA PRO A 70 -23.96 -7.56 15.83
C PRO A 70 -23.91 -7.30 17.33
N ALA A 71 -23.55 -8.30 18.14
CA ALA A 71 -23.37 -8.15 19.58
C ALA A 71 -21.97 -7.69 19.99
N ALA A 72 -21.00 -7.67 19.05
CA ALA A 72 -19.64 -7.23 19.30
C ALA A 72 -19.47 -5.74 18.93
N ARG A 73 -18.63 -5.03 19.71
CA ARG A 73 -18.13 -3.72 19.35
C ARG A 73 -16.91 -3.89 18.47
N VAL A 74 -17.02 -3.50 17.22
CA VAL A 74 -15.91 -3.54 16.26
C VAL A 74 -15.33 -2.14 16.15
N ASN A 75 -14.11 -1.98 16.61
CA ASN A 75 -13.39 -0.71 16.64
C ASN A 75 -12.26 -0.73 15.62
N VAL A 76 -12.01 0.39 14.96
CA VAL A 76 -10.82 0.57 14.13
C VAL A 76 -9.96 1.66 14.75
N SER A 77 -8.70 1.34 15.01
CA SER A 77 -7.69 2.29 15.46
C SER A 77 -6.42 2.08 14.67
N LEU A 78 -5.90 3.16 14.11
CA LEU A 78 -4.76 3.15 13.21
C LEU A 78 -3.64 4.02 13.80
N LYS A 79 -2.41 3.50 13.77
CA LYS A 79 -1.24 4.20 14.29
C LYS A 79 -0.57 5.02 13.20
N GLY A 80 -0.18 6.24 13.57
CA GLY A 80 0.50 7.15 12.67
C GLY A 80 -0.45 8.06 11.89
N ARG A 81 0.09 8.72 10.87
CA ARG A 81 -0.67 9.67 10.05
C ARG A 81 -1.51 8.91 9.03
N VAL A 82 -2.81 9.16 9.03
CA VAL A 82 -3.76 8.71 8.02
C VAL A 82 -4.07 9.89 7.09
N GLY A 83 -3.95 9.68 5.79
CA GLY A 83 -4.23 10.70 4.79
C GLY A 83 -3.02 11.50 4.36
N GLY A 84 -3.23 12.35 3.41
CA GLY A 84 -2.26 13.25 2.77
C GLY A 84 -2.07 12.95 1.30
N GLY A 85 -1.76 14.02 0.55
CA GLY A 85 -1.36 13.98 -0.82
C GLY A 85 -2.36 13.47 -1.83
N ILE A 86 -1.89 12.65 -2.76
CA ILE A 86 -2.78 12.08 -3.79
C ILE A 86 -3.83 11.15 -3.20
N ASN A 87 -3.57 10.58 -2.02
CA ASN A 87 -4.53 9.74 -1.31
C ASN A 87 -5.49 10.54 -0.42
N GLU A 88 -5.33 11.86 -0.30
CA GLU A 88 -6.21 12.71 0.53
C GLU A 88 -7.67 12.61 0.11
N ALA A 89 -7.95 12.57 -1.19
CA ALA A 89 -9.31 12.40 -1.69
C ALA A 89 -9.91 11.06 -1.25
N PHE A 90 -9.14 9.99 -1.28
CA PHE A 90 -9.58 8.68 -0.81
C PHE A 90 -10.02 8.73 0.66
N TYR A 91 -9.23 9.31 1.54
CA TYR A 91 -9.57 9.41 2.95
C TYR A 91 -10.75 10.34 3.20
N ARG A 92 -10.81 11.49 2.50
CA ARG A 92 -11.92 12.44 2.59
C ARG A 92 -13.24 11.84 2.10
N GLU A 93 -13.21 11.12 0.99
CA GLU A 93 -14.38 10.46 0.41
C GLU A 93 -14.81 9.19 1.16
N THR A 94 -14.01 8.77 2.12
CA THR A 94 -14.29 7.59 2.94
C THR A 94 -14.43 8.00 4.40
N PRO A 95 -15.55 8.69 4.79
CA PRO A 95 -15.78 9.09 6.16
C PRO A 95 -15.86 7.86 7.05
N PHE A 96 -15.01 7.82 8.05
CA PHE A 96 -14.93 6.73 9.01
C PHE A 96 -14.53 7.24 10.38
N THR A 97 -15.12 6.67 11.43
CA THR A 97 -14.76 7.01 12.81
C THR A 97 -13.61 6.12 13.24
N LEU A 98 -12.41 6.70 13.32
CA LEU A 98 -11.24 6.05 13.90
C LEU A 98 -11.16 6.39 15.39
N LEU A 99 -10.87 5.38 16.20
CA LEU A 99 -10.46 5.63 17.58
C LEU A 99 -9.01 6.10 17.61
N PRO A 100 -8.66 7.04 18.51
CA PRO A 100 -7.28 7.39 18.74
C PRO A 100 -6.45 6.16 19.10
N TRP A 101 -5.26 6.04 18.53
CA TRP A 101 -4.33 4.98 18.88
C TRP A 101 -3.79 5.19 20.31
N ASP A 102 -3.84 4.12 21.11
CA ASP A 102 -3.33 4.14 22.48
C ASP A 102 -2.79 2.74 22.82
N ASP A 103 -1.47 2.62 22.91
CA ASP A 103 -0.80 1.34 23.23
C ASP A 103 -1.26 0.79 24.59
N SER A 104 -1.63 1.62 25.56
CA SER A 104 -2.05 1.19 26.91
C SER A 104 -3.43 0.52 26.91
N LYS A 105 -4.25 0.74 25.88
CA LYS A 105 -5.60 0.19 25.75
C LYS A 105 -5.67 -1.10 24.96
N LEU A 106 -4.56 -1.58 24.41
CA LEU A 106 -4.56 -2.82 23.62
C LEU A 106 -5.01 -4.05 24.43
N ALA A 107 -4.74 -4.05 25.73
CA ALA A 107 -5.16 -5.15 26.63
C ALA A 107 -6.66 -5.13 26.95
N ASP A 108 -7.38 -4.05 26.68
CA ASP A 108 -8.81 -3.92 26.92
C ASP A 108 -9.65 -4.64 25.86
N TYR A 109 -9.04 -4.99 24.72
CA TYR A 109 -9.73 -5.69 23.64
C TYR A 109 -9.67 -7.21 23.81
N ASP A 110 -10.81 -7.87 23.61
CA ASP A 110 -10.90 -9.34 23.62
C ASP A 110 -10.20 -9.99 22.45
N ALA A 111 -10.06 -9.26 21.34
CA ALA A 111 -9.39 -9.72 20.13
C ALA A 111 -8.82 -8.56 19.32
N ILE A 112 -7.64 -8.78 18.73
CA ILE A 112 -7.02 -7.88 17.75
C ILE A 112 -6.98 -8.60 16.40
N VAL A 113 -7.50 -7.95 15.37
CA VAL A 113 -7.41 -8.34 13.97
C VAL A 113 -6.41 -7.41 13.28
N LEU A 114 -5.27 -7.95 12.90
CA LEU A 114 -4.18 -7.21 12.24
C LEU A 114 -4.26 -7.45 10.74
N LEU A 115 -4.33 -6.37 9.98
CA LEU A 115 -4.48 -6.39 8.53
C LEU A 115 -3.28 -5.73 7.84
N ASP A 116 -2.94 -6.26 6.68
CA ASP A 116 -1.93 -5.72 5.78
C ASP A 116 -0.55 -5.53 6.41
N THR A 117 -0.26 -6.34 7.41
CA THR A 117 1.05 -6.42 8.08
C THR A 117 1.12 -7.65 8.97
N GLN A 118 2.32 -7.92 9.52
CA GLN A 118 2.55 -9.00 10.45
C GLN A 118 3.21 -8.48 11.73
N PRO A 119 3.03 -9.13 12.90
CA PRO A 119 3.53 -8.64 14.19
C PRO A 119 5.04 -8.40 14.24
N LEU A 120 5.82 -9.14 13.44
CA LEU A 120 7.28 -9.07 13.42
C LEU A 120 7.84 -8.08 12.39
N PHE A 121 6.98 -7.36 11.68
CA PHE A 121 7.43 -6.35 10.73
C PHE A 121 7.78 -5.05 11.46
N ALA A 122 8.78 -4.33 10.96
CA ALA A 122 9.28 -3.10 11.58
C ALA A 122 8.24 -1.97 11.65
N TYR A 123 7.22 -2.04 10.78
CA TYR A 123 6.11 -1.09 10.71
C TYR A 123 4.81 -1.64 11.32
N SER A 124 4.90 -2.76 12.05
CA SER A 124 3.77 -3.26 12.83
C SER A 124 3.42 -2.28 13.95
N PRO A 125 2.13 -1.96 14.17
CA PRO A 125 1.73 -1.04 15.23
C PRO A 125 1.80 -1.69 16.62
N LEU A 126 1.84 -3.03 16.67
CA LEU A 126 1.73 -3.78 17.92
C LEU A 126 3.06 -3.82 18.67
N PRO A 127 3.10 -3.45 19.95
CA PRO A 127 4.27 -3.61 20.79
C PRO A 127 4.72 -5.07 20.88
N ALA A 128 6.00 -5.27 21.17
CA ALA A 128 6.55 -6.59 21.39
C ALA A 128 5.78 -7.35 22.50
N GLY A 129 5.39 -8.58 22.23
CA GLY A 129 4.62 -9.42 23.16
C GLY A 129 3.11 -9.33 23.00
N VAL A 130 2.57 -8.37 22.28
CA VAL A 130 1.14 -8.33 21.92
C VAL A 130 0.89 -9.25 20.74
N VAL A 131 0.08 -10.28 20.95
CA VAL A 131 -0.25 -11.30 19.94
C VAL A 131 -1.66 -11.05 19.42
N PRO A 132 -1.83 -10.71 18.11
CA PRO A 132 -3.16 -10.60 17.54
C PRO A 132 -3.86 -11.97 17.45
N LEU A 133 -5.18 -11.99 17.58
CA LEU A 133 -5.97 -13.19 17.34
C LEU A 133 -5.91 -13.60 15.87
N ALA A 134 -5.99 -12.62 14.97
CA ALA A 134 -5.99 -12.84 13.54
C ALA A 134 -4.98 -11.94 12.81
N VAL A 135 -4.33 -12.49 11.79
CA VAL A 135 -3.48 -11.79 10.82
C VAL A 135 -3.98 -12.12 9.43
N ILE A 136 -4.30 -11.10 8.65
CA ILE A 136 -4.68 -11.22 7.23
C ILE A 136 -3.77 -10.30 6.43
N ASP A 137 -2.97 -10.87 5.53
CA ASP A 137 -1.88 -10.14 4.89
C ASP A 137 -1.49 -10.76 3.53
N HIS A 138 -0.91 -9.97 2.64
CA HIS A 138 -0.38 -10.45 1.37
C HIS A 138 1.16 -10.39 1.31
N HIS A 139 1.81 -9.85 2.33
CA HIS A 139 3.25 -9.71 2.35
C HIS A 139 3.98 -11.01 2.70
N GLN A 140 5.13 -11.21 2.07
CA GLN A 140 5.99 -12.35 2.37
C GLN A 140 6.76 -12.12 3.67
N ALA A 141 6.58 -13.00 4.65
CA ALA A 141 7.39 -13.00 5.86
C ALA A 141 8.84 -13.43 5.60
N GLY A 142 9.74 -13.00 6.45
CA GLY A 142 11.12 -13.52 6.46
C GLY A 142 11.16 -15.03 6.74
N ARG A 143 12.22 -15.72 6.28
CA ARG A 143 12.37 -17.18 6.51
C ARG A 143 12.26 -17.52 8.00
N GLY A 144 11.34 -18.45 8.31
CA GLY A 144 11.14 -18.95 9.67
C GLY A 144 10.29 -18.07 10.58
N GLN A 145 9.87 -16.89 10.13
CA GLN A 145 8.97 -16.03 10.88
C GLN A 145 7.52 -16.53 10.76
N LYS A 146 6.87 -16.78 11.88
CA LYS A 146 5.44 -17.09 11.93
C LYS A 146 4.76 -16.06 12.83
N PRO A 147 3.59 -15.55 12.44
CA PRO A 147 2.90 -14.49 13.21
C PRO A 147 2.46 -14.89 14.62
N GLY A 148 2.42 -16.18 14.95
CA GLY A 148 2.01 -16.67 16.27
C GLY A 148 0.52 -16.52 16.57
N CYS A 149 -0.32 -16.20 15.57
CA CYS A 149 -1.75 -15.94 15.71
C CYS A 149 -2.62 -17.23 15.67
N ALA A 150 -3.81 -17.19 16.27
CA ALA A 150 -4.79 -18.28 16.19
C ALA A 150 -5.38 -18.43 14.78
N PHE A 151 -5.48 -17.32 14.05
CA PHE A 151 -5.90 -17.26 12.66
C PHE A 151 -4.87 -16.50 11.83
N CYS A 152 -4.27 -17.18 10.86
CA CYS A 152 -3.34 -16.55 9.91
C CYS A 152 -3.81 -16.88 8.49
N ASP A 153 -4.15 -15.83 7.73
CA ASP A 153 -4.46 -15.91 6.29
C ASP A 153 -3.48 -15.01 5.52
N ILE A 154 -2.33 -15.58 5.18
CA ILE A 154 -1.27 -14.88 4.45
C ILE A 154 -1.25 -15.46 3.03
N ARG A 155 -1.53 -14.59 2.03
CA ARG A 155 -1.66 -14.97 0.62
C ARG A 155 -0.69 -14.15 -0.24
N THR A 156 0.50 -14.66 -0.44
CA THR A 156 1.56 -13.97 -1.20
C THR A 156 1.39 -14.00 -2.73
N ASP A 157 0.36 -14.69 -3.20
CA ASP A 157 -0.09 -14.73 -4.59
C ASP A 157 -1.20 -13.71 -4.89
N VAL A 158 -1.59 -12.92 -3.90
CA VAL A 158 -2.58 -11.83 -3.97
C VAL A 158 -1.86 -10.50 -3.90
N GLY A 159 -2.28 -9.53 -4.69
CA GLY A 159 -1.63 -8.22 -4.81
C GLY A 159 -2.10 -7.18 -3.78
N ALA A 160 -3.21 -7.44 -3.05
CA ALA A 160 -3.76 -6.50 -2.07
C ALA A 160 -4.48 -7.25 -0.93
N SER A 161 -4.30 -6.81 0.31
CA SER A 161 -5.01 -7.36 1.49
C SER A 161 -6.51 -7.10 1.41
N THR A 162 -6.93 -6.01 0.79
CA THR A 162 -8.34 -5.72 0.50
C THR A 162 -8.98 -6.80 -0.39
N SER A 163 -8.24 -7.38 -1.33
CA SER A 163 -8.72 -8.53 -2.14
C SER A 163 -8.99 -9.76 -1.27
N ILE A 164 -8.15 -10.00 -0.27
CA ILE A 164 -8.37 -11.10 0.68
C ILE A 164 -9.65 -10.86 1.50
N VAL A 165 -9.85 -9.64 2.00
CA VAL A 165 -11.07 -9.25 2.73
C VAL A 165 -12.30 -9.37 1.81
N PHE A 166 -12.22 -8.94 0.56
CA PHE A 166 -13.29 -9.14 -0.42
C PHE A 166 -13.68 -10.63 -0.54
N SER A 167 -12.72 -11.55 -0.54
CA SER A 167 -13.02 -12.98 -0.59
C SER A 167 -13.89 -13.45 0.58
N TYR A 168 -13.78 -12.82 1.74
CA TYR A 168 -14.62 -13.17 2.90
C TYR A 168 -16.07 -12.74 2.72
N PHE A 169 -16.32 -11.59 2.08
CA PHE A 169 -17.69 -11.21 1.68
C PHE A 169 -18.29 -12.25 0.74
N MET A 170 -17.49 -12.74 -0.23
CA MET A 170 -17.93 -13.77 -1.17
C MET A 170 -18.19 -15.12 -0.50
N GLU A 171 -17.31 -15.55 0.43
CA GLU A 171 -17.47 -16.79 1.18
C GLU A 171 -18.74 -16.82 2.05
N LEU A 172 -19.15 -15.67 2.54
CA LEU A 172 -20.29 -15.49 3.45
C LEU A 172 -21.57 -15.04 2.73
N ASP A 173 -21.49 -14.80 1.42
CA ASP A 173 -22.58 -14.20 0.65
C ASP A 173 -23.07 -12.88 1.25
N ALA A 174 -22.12 -12.09 1.79
CA ALA A 174 -22.41 -10.85 2.49
C ALA A 174 -22.55 -9.69 1.48
N PRO A 175 -23.56 -8.81 1.64
CA PRO A 175 -23.73 -7.66 0.75
C PRO A 175 -22.65 -6.62 0.96
N ILE A 176 -22.19 -6.00 -0.14
CA ILE A 176 -21.26 -4.88 -0.13
C ILE A 176 -22.03 -3.64 -0.62
N ARG A 177 -22.06 -2.60 0.19
CA ARG A 177 -22.69 -1.33 -0.19
C ARG A 177 -21.86 -0.61 -1.26
N PRO A 178 -22.49 0.18 -2.15
CA PRO A 178 -21.78 0.84 -3.26
C PRO A 178 -20.62 1.77 -2.81
N ASP A 179 -20.79 2.47 -1.70
CA ASP A 179 -19.77 3.35 -1.13
C ASP A 179 -18.55 2.56 -0.61
N LEU A 180 -18.78 1.43 0.05
CA LEU A 180 -17.71 0.53 0.50
C LEU A 180 -17.04 -0.15 -0.69
N ALA A 181 -17.81 -0.57 -1.69
CA ALA A 181 -17.28 -1.16 -2.92
C ALA A 181 -16.32 -0.20 -3.65
N ALA A 182 -16.67 1.09 -3.73
CA ALA A 182 -15.79 2.11 -4.31
C ALA A 182 -14.49 2.27 -3.50
N THR A 183 -14.59 2.26 -2.17
CA THR A 183 -13.43 2.34 -1.27
C THR A 183 -12.51 1.14 -1.46
N MET A 184 -13.05 -0.08 -1.42
CA MET A 184 -12.25 -1.31 -1.59
C MET A 184 -11.65 -1.41 -2.99
N LEU A 185 -12.39 -0.99 -4.03
CA LEU A 185 -11.90 -0.99 -5.40
C LEU A 185 -10.69 -0.06 -5.55
N TYR A 186 -10.80 1.19 -5.09
CA TYR A 186 -9.68 2.13 -5.13
C TYR A 186 -8.47 1.63 -4.34
N ALA A 187 -8.70 1.02 -3.18
CA ALA A 187 -7.66 0.44 -2.33
C ALA A 187 -6.84 -0.61 -3.10
N ILE A 188 -7.51 -1.58 -3.73
CA ILE A 188 -6.86 -2.60 -4.56
C ILE A 188 -6.13 -1.96 -5.74
N GLU A 189 -6.78 -1.04 -6.46
CA GLU A 189 -6.17 -0.35 -7.61
C GLU A 189 -4.89 0.41 -7.21
N SER A 190 -4.90 1.08 -6.06
CA SER A 190 -3.76 1.88 -5.62
C SER A 190 -2.54 1.01 -5.27
N ASP A 191 -2.74 -0.17 -4.75
CA ASP A 191 -1.63 -1.08 -4.46
C ASP A 191 -1.12 -1.80 -5.70
N LEU A 192 -2.02 -2.18 -6.61
CA LEU A 192 -1.66 -2.76 -7.90
C LEU A 192 -1.10 -1.72 -8.88
N ALA A 193 -1.39 -0.41 -8.70
CA ALA A 193 -0.90 0.66 -9.57
C ALA A 193 0.63 0.76 -9.51
N GLY A 194 1.26 0.83 -10.69
CA GLY A 194 2.72 0.91 -10.81
C GLY A 194 3.44 -0.41 -10.51
N THR A 195 2.72 -1.48 -10.20
CA THR A 195 3.31 -2.80 -10.17
C THR A 195 3.31 -3.39 -11.58
N ALA A 196 4.48 -3.81 -12.08
CA ALA A 196 4.56 -4.65 -13.28
C ALA A 196 4.02 -6.07 -12.99
N GLY A 197 3.47 -6.29 -11.81
CA GLY A 197 2.86 -7.54 -11.40
C GLY A 197 1.49 -7.70 -12.03
N THR A 198 1.27 -8.83 -12.67
CA THR A 198 -0.07 -9.25 -13.06
C THR A 198 -0.90 -9.46 -11.80
N PRO A 199 -2.09 -8.85 -11.67
CA PRO A 199 -2.99 -9.14 -10.57
C PRO A 199 -3.18 -10.65 -10.41
N GLY A 200 -3.21 -11.14 -9.19
CA GLY A 200 -3.55 -12.53 -8.91
C GLY A 200 -4.98 -12.86 -9.34
N GLY A 201 -5.33 -14.14 -9.39
CA GLY A 201 -6.69 -14.55 -9.75
C GLY A 201 -7.74 -13.92 -8.83
N LEU A 202 -7.45 -13.82 -7.54
CA LEU A 202 -8.35 -13.19 -6.55
C LEU A 202 -8.47 -11.68 -6.78
N ASP A 203 -7.38 -10.99 -7.11
CA ASP A 203 -7.42 -9.54 -7.40
C ASP A 203 -8.31 -9.25 -8.60
N ASN A 204 -8.20 -10.05 -9.67
CA ASN A 204 -9.05 -9.91 -10.86
C ASN A 204 -10.54 -10.10 -10.53
N ILE A 205 -10.87 -11.08 -9.69
CA ILE A 205 -12.23 -11.32 -9.22
C ILE A 205 -12.72 -10.13 -8.38
N ALA A 206 -11.89 -9.64 -7.45
CA ALA A 206 -12.23 -8.51 -6.59
C ALA A 206 -12.44 -7.22 -7.41
N LEU A 207 -11.51 -6.90 -8.33
CA LEU A 207 -11.63 -5.75 -9.22
C LEU A 207 -12.92 -5.81 -10.04
N SER A 208 -13.22 -6.94 -10.65
CA SER A 208 -14.44 -7.12 -11.48
C SER A 208 -15.71 -7.01 -10.62
N GLY A 209 -15.77 -7.73 -9.50
CA GLY A 209 -16.94 -7.75 -8.62
C GLY A 209 -17.22 -6.41 -7.96
N LEU A 210 -16.17 -5.69 -7.54
CA LEU A 210 -16.30 -4.38 -6.92
C LEU A 210 -16.66 -3.30 -7.96
N THR A 211 -16.10 -3.34 -9.17
CA THR A 211 -16.41 -2.40 -10.25
C THR A 211 -17.93 -2.39 -10.57
N LEU A 212 -18.56 -3.55 -10.57
CA LEU A 212 -20.00 -3.66 -10.85
C LEU A 212 -20.89 -3.11 -9.73
N LYS A 213 -20.34 -2.93 -8.53
CA LYS A 213 -21.07 -2.49 -7.33
C LYS A 213 -20.71 -1.07 -6.88
N ALA A 214 -19.52 -0.58 -7.23
CA ALA A 214 -18.95 0.67 -6.75
C ALA A 214 -19.80 1.89 -7.15
N ASP A 215 -19.91 2.84 -6.23
CA ASP A 215 -20.41 4.18 -6.55
C ASP A 215 -19.42 4.88 -7.52
N PRO A 216 -19.82 5.12 -8.79
CA PRO A 216 -18.91 5.66 -9.79
C PRO A 216 -18.52 7.10 -9.51
N THR A 217 -19.38 7.90 -8.87
CA THR A 217 -19.13 9.29 -8.54
C THR A 217 -18.07 9.39 -7.43
N LYS A 218 -18.22 8.57 -6.40
CA LYS A 218 -17.24 8.47 -5.31
C LYS A 218 -15.88 8.00 -5.84
N LEU A 219 -15.88 6.96 -6.67
CA LEU A 219 -14.66 6.41 -7.27
C LEU A 219 -13.95 7.44 -8.16
N HIS A 220 -14.72 8.23 -8.93
CA HIS A 220 -14.16 9.31 -9.74
C HIS A 220 -13.43 10.33 -8.87
N ARG A 221 -14.05 10.80 -7.77
CA ARG A 221 -13.41 11.77 -6.86
C ARG A 221 -12.15 11.24 -6.17
N MET A 222 -12.08 9.93 -5.93
CA MET A 222 -10.87 9.29 -5.38
C MET A 222 -9.73 9.21 -6.40
N ARG A 223 -10.05 8.89 -7.66
CA ARG A 223 -9.07 8.71 -8.74
C ARG A 223 -8.53 10.03 -9.29
N TYR A 224 -9.37 11.06 -9.32
CA TYR A 224 -9.05 12.38 -9.90
C TYR A 224 -9.05 13.44 -8.81
N VAL A 225 -8.04 13.36 -7.96
CA VAL A 225 -7.88 14.28 -6.84
C VAL A 225 -7.38 15.65 -7.31
N ASP A 226 -7.97 16.72 -6.76
CA ASP A 226 -7.46 18.08 -6.92
C ASP A 226 -6.16 18.23 -6.13
N LEU A 227 -5.06 18.47 -6.83
CA LEU A 227 -3.75 18.64 -6.21
C LEU A 227 -3.48 20.11 -5.91
N PRO A 228 -2.98 20.44 -4.70
CA PRO A 228 -2.50 21.78 -4.39
C PRO A 228 -1.37 22.23 -5.32
N GLN A 229 -1.22 23.55 -5.50
CA GLN A 229 -0.15 24.15 -6.31
C GLN A 229 1.24 23.60 -5.95
N SER A 230 1.47 23.25 -4.68
CA SER A 230 2.75 22.71 -4.22
C SER A 230 3.16 21.38 -4.88
N TYR A 231 2.20 20.61 -5.41
CA TYR A 231 2.51 19.42 -6.23
C TYR A 231 3.02 19.79 -7.61
N TYR A 232 2.41 20.79 -8.25
CA TYR A 232 2.87 21.28 -9.57
C TYR A 232 4.26 21.88 -9.49
N ILE A 233 4.56 22.62 -8.41
CA ILE A 233 5.92 23.12 -8.14
C ILE A 233 6.90 21.95 -7.98
N ALA A 234 6.54 20.93 -7.18
CA ALA A 234 7.37 19.75 -7.00
C ALA A 234 7.60 19.00 -8.32
N TYR A 235 6.56 18.84 -9.16
CA TYR A 235 6.70 18.24 -10.50
C TYR A 235 7.65 19.03 -11.37
N ALA A 236 7.47 20.36 -11.47
CA ALA A 236 8.34 21.23 -12.27
C ALA A 236 9.80 21.13 -11.81
N THR A 237 10.04 21.22 -10.49
CA THR A 237 11.37 21.06 -9.89
C THR A 237 11.96 19.71 -10.21
N GLY A 238 11.21 18.65 -9.96
CA GLY A 238 11.71 17.29 -10.17
C GLY A 238 11.96 16.95 -11.64
N LEU A 239 11.13 17.42 -12.55
CA LEU A 239 11.36 17.26 -13.99
C LEU A 239 12.58 18.02 -14.47
N SER A 240 12.81 19.25 -13.99
CA SER A 240 14.00 20.05 -14.33
C SER A 240 15.31 19.45 -13.83
N HIS A 241 15.25 18.69 -12.70
CA HIS A 241 16.39 18.00 -12.11
C HIS A 241 16.55 16.55 -12.58
N ALA A 242 15.61 16.04 -13.36
CA ALA A 242 15.63 14.66 -13.81
C ALA A 242 16.78 14.39 -14.78
N MET A 243 17.61 13.45 -14.41
CA MET A 243 18.73 12.93 -15.21
C MET A 243 18.41 11.50 -15.63
N PHE A 244 18.38 11.28 -16.91
CA PHE A 244 18.16 9.99 -17.55
C PHE A 244 19.49 9.32 -17.88
N TYR A 245 19.61 8.02 -17.59
CA TYR A 245 20.80 7.20 -17.76
C TYR A 245 20.37 5.82 -18.30
N ASP A 246 20.58 5.53 -19.56
CA ASP A 246 20.16 4.27 -20.19
C ASP A 246 18.67 3.94 -19.91
N ASN A 247 18.39 3.02 -18.98
CA ASN A 247 17.01 2.67 -18.56
C ASN A 247 16.65 3.17 -17.14
N ALA A 248 17.41 4.11 -16.59
CA ALA A 248 17.19 4.62 -15.24
C ALA A 248 17.11 6.14 -15.17
N ILE A 249 16.23 6.66 -14.34
CA ILE A 249 16.14 8.08 -14.01
C ILE A 249 16.48 8.30 -12.54
N PHE A 250 17.27 9.34 -12.28
CA PHE A 250 17.48 9.92 -10.97
C PHE A 250 16.99 11.36 -10.99
N SER A 251 16.16 11.71 -10.01
CA SER A 251 15.72 13.10 -9.80
C SER A 251 15.76 13.48 -8.34
N HIS A 252 15.68 14.78 -8.08
CA HIS A 252 15.55 15.28 -6.72
C HIS A 252 14.55 16.44 -6.62
N LEU A 253 13.90 16.48 -5.50
CA LEU A 253 13.12 17.61 -4.99
C LEU A 253 13.97 18.33 -3.94
N ASP A 254 13.71 19.61 -3.77
CA ASP A 254 14.29 20.36 -2.65
C ASP A 254 13.52 20.06 -1.35
N ALA A 255 13.24 21.04 -0.50
CA ALA A 255 12.38 20.86 0.64
C ALA A 255 10.94 20.51 0.18
N ILE A 256 10.39 19.47 0.76
CA ILE A 256 9.02 19.02 0.49
C ILE A 256 8.17 19.13 1.74
N ASP A 257 6.89 19.38 1.54
CA ASP A 257 5.87 19.50 2.59
C ASP A 257 5.11 18.18 2.85
N SER A 258 5.37 17.15 2.01
CA SER A 258 4.75 15.84 2.13
C SER A 258 5.70 14.71 1.72
N LEU A 259 5.71 13.63 2.52
CA LEU A 259 6.58 12.45 2.35
C LEU A 259 6.33 11.69 1.05
N GLU A 260 5.16 11.80 0.46
CA GLU A 260 4.78 11.05 -0.74
C GLU A 260 5.23 11.71 -2.04
N LYS A 261 5.58 13.03 -2.05
CA LYS A 261 5.97 13.74 -3.27
C LYS A 261 7.08 13.04 -4.07
N PRO A 262 8.14 12.48 -3.44
CA PRO A 262 9.11 11.67 -4.17
C PRO A 262 8.50 10.42 -4.80
N ALA A 263 7.52 9.79 -4.15
CA ALA A 263 6.85 8.61 -4.69
C ALA A 263 6.00 8.93 -5.92
N VAL A 264 5.19 9.99 -5.82
CA VAL A 264 4.33 10.45 -6.91
C VAL A 264 5.14 10.86 -8.14
N LEU A 265 6.26 11.56 -7.94
CA LEU A 265 7.16 11.92 -9.03
C LEU A 265 7.86 10.67 -9.62
N ALA A 266 8.27 9.72 -8.80
CA ALA A 266 8.88 8.47 -9.28
C ALA A 266 7.90 7.65 -10.13
N ASP A 267 6.61 7.60 -9.74
CA ASP A 267 5.55 6.96 -10.53
C ASP A 267 5.31 7.67 -11.87
N LEU A 268 5.42 9.01 -11.90
CA LEU A 268 5.36 9.79 -13.14
C LEU A 268 6.56 9.50 -14.05
N LEU A 269 7.78 9.53 -13.50
CA LEU A 269 9.02 9.32 -14.26
C LEU A 269 9.14 7.89 -14.81
N LEU A 270 8.56 6.91 -14.12
CA LEU A 270 8.54 5.52 -14.60
C LEU A 270 7.67 5.33 -15.86
N ARG A 271 6.81 6.30 -16.19
CA ARG A 271 5.99 6.28 -17.42
C ARG A 271 6.75 6.69 -18.66
N PHE A 272 7.99 7.18 -18.53
CA PHE A 272 8.83 7.45 -19.68
C PHE A 272 9.23 6.11 -20.32
N ASP A 273 8.97 5.94 -21.61
CA ASP A 273 9.00 4.69 -22.37
C ASP A 273 10.36 3.96 -22.36
N GLN A 274 11.45 4.70 -22.11
CA GLN A 274 12.81 4.16 -22.06
C GLN A 274 13.27 3.80 -20.63
N VAL A 275 12.41 3.97 -19.61
CA VAL A 275 12.78 3.83 -18.20
C VAL A 275 12.20 2.58 -17.58
N GLU A 276 13.05 1.82 -16.91
CA GLU A 276 12.67 0.71 -16.04
C GLU A 276 12.86 1.02 -14.55
N TRP A 277 13.65 2.06 -14.23
CA TRP A 277 14.03 2.41 -12.86
C TRP A 277 13.91 3.91 -12.63
N ALA A 278 13.14 4.33 -11.64
CA ALA A 278 13.02 5.72 -11.22
C ALA A 278 13.34 5.88 -9.74
N LEU A 279 14.37 6.65 -9.41
CA LEU A 279 14.73 7.03 -8.03
C LEU A 279 14.59 8.53 -7.87
N VAL A 280 13.75 8.92 -6.91
CA VAL A 280 13.54 10.33 -6.55
C VAL A 280 13.87 10.53 -5.08
N VAL A 281 14.56 11.64 -4.78
CA VAL A 281 14.88 12.04 -3.40
C VAL A 281 14.29 13.41 -3.10
N GLY A 282 13.92 13.65 -1.84
CA GLY A 282 13.43 14.95 -1.34
C GLY A 282 13.85 15.16 0.10
N ILE A 283 13.79 16.40 0.59
CA ILE A 283 14.15 16.76 1.97
C ILE A 283 12.88 17.06 2.76
N TYR A 284 12.66 16.33 3.83
CA TYR A 284 11.50 16.44 4.72
C TYR A 284 11.94 16.40 6.17
N GLU A 285 11.67 17.45 6.95
CA GLU A 285 11.91 17.52 8.40
C GLU A 285 13.27 16.95 8.85
N GLY A 286 14.35 17.45 8.25
CA GLY A 286 15.71 17.02 8.60
C GLY A 286 16.11 15.62 8.12
N LYS A 287 15.36 15.05 7.18
CA LYS A 287 15.63 13.75 6.58
C LYS A 287 15.66 13.86 5.05
N MET A 288 16.55 13.12 4.42
CA MET A 288 16.46 12.85 2.99
C MET A 288 15.58 11.62 2.80
N VAL A 289 14.44 11.80 2.14
CA VAL A 289 13.47 10.76 1.83
C VAL A 289 13.70 10.27 0.42
N LEU A 290 13.67 8.96 0.21
CA LEU A 290 13.91 8.32 -1.08
C LEU A 290 12.68 7.52 -1.49
N SER A 291 12.34 7.60 -2.77
CA SER A 291 11.35 6.71 -3.37
C SER A 291 11.91 6.07 -4.63
N LEU A 292 11.84 4.75 -4.72
CA LEU A 292 12.29 3.95 -5.84
C LEU A 292 11.09 3.22 -6.43
N ARG A 293 11.02 3.26 -7.75
CA ARG A 293 10.03 2.54 -8.55
C ARG A 293 10.72 1.76 -9.64
N THR A 294 10.18 0.59 -10.01
CA THR A 294 10.68 -0.18 -11.14
C THR A 294 9.59 -0.98 -11.83
N SER A 295 9.69 -1.09 -13.14
CA SER A 295 8.98 -2.04 -13.98
C SER A 295 9.82 -3.28 -14.31
N SER A 296 11.12 -3.27 -13.93
CA SER A 296 12.04 -4.37 -14.21
C SER A 296 11.74 -5.60 -13.35
N GLY A 297 11.81 -6.77 -13.98
CA GLY A 297 11.69 -8.06 -13.29
C GLY A 297 13.00 -8.60 -12.68
N THR A 298 14.13 -7.94 -12.93
CA THR A 298 15.48 -8.49 -12.66
C THR A 298 15.92 -8.38 -11.21
N LEU A 299 15.54 -7.30 -10.53
CA LEU A 299 15.92 -7.03 -9.14
C LEU A 299 14.74 -6.39 -8.41
N ALA A 300 14.46 -6.81 -7.18
CA ALA A 300 13.41 -6.19 -6.37
C ALA A 300 13.83 -4.79 -5.89
N ALA A 301 12.91 -3.82 -5.99
CA ALA A 301 13.11 -2.45 -5.55
C ALA A 301 13.53 -2.38 -4.07
N GLY A 302 12.88 -3.17 -3.20
CA GLY A 302 13.22 -3.24 -1.78
C GLY A 302 14.65 -3.70 -1.54
N THR A 303 15.12 -4.71 -2.28
CA THR A 303 16.52 -5.19 -2.19
C THR A 303 17.51 -4.11 -2.65
N LEU A 304 17.17 -3.40 -3.73
CA LEU A 304 18.02 -2.30 -4.20
C LEU A 304 18.05 -1.17 -3.18
N MET A 305 16.92 -0.76 -2.64
CA MET A 305 16.84 0.30 -1.62
C MET A 305 17.70 -0.04 -0.39
N GLN A 306 17.61 -1.26 0.13
CA GLN A 306 18.46 -1.71 1.26
C GLN A 306 19.96 -1.63 0.92
N ARG A 307 20.35 -1.97 -0.31
CA ARG A 307 21.75 -1.85 -0.76
C ARG A 307 22.19 -0.39 -0.86
N LEU A 308 21.32 0.50 -1.36
CA LEU A 308 21.60 1.94 -1.47
C LEU A 308 21.87 2.56 -0.10
N LEU A 309 21.08 2.18 0.89
CA LEU A 309 21.05 2.81 2.21
C LEU A 309 21.98 2.12 3.24
N ARG A 310 22.62 1.02 2.88
CA ARG A 310 23.50 0.29 3.82
C ARG A 310 24.56 1.21 4.44
N GLY A 311 24.52 1.34 5.76
CA GLY A 311 25.44 2.13 6.57
C GLY A 311 25.21 3.64 6.56
N ILE A 312 24.12 4.14 5.94
CA ILE A 312 23.80 5.58 5.90
C ILE A 312 22.34 5.89 6.20
N GLY A 313 21.45 4.90 6.18
CA GLY A 313 20.04 5.10 6.38
C GLY A 313 19.29 3.78 6.41
N GLU A 314 17.98 3.87 6.44
CA GLU A 314 17.06 2.74 6.53
C GLU A 314 16.10 2.76 5.33
N GLY A 315 15.73 1.58 4.85
CA GLY A 315 14.77 1.46 3.76
C GLY A 315 14.48 0.02 3.40
N GLY A 316 13.40 -0.14 2.67
CA GLY A 316 12.91 -1.43 2.21
C GLY A 316 11.75 -1.25 1.25
N GLY A 317 11.03 -2.32 0.99
CA GLY A 317 9.88 -2.30 0.10
C GLY A 317 9.68 -3.62 -0.60
N HIS A 318 8.85 -3.56 -1.62
CA HIS A 318 8.40 -4.70 -2.41
C HIS A 318 9.25 -4.91 -3.67
N ARG A 319 8.72 -5.72 -4.56
CA ARG A 319 9.37 -6.02 -5.84
C ARG A 319 9.49 -4.78 -6.73
N THR A 320 8.46 -3.95 -6.78
CA THR A 320 8.35 -2.83 -7.73
C THR A 320 8.42 -1.45 -7.08
N LYS A 321 8.17 -1.37 -5.78
CA LYS A 321 8.11 -0.12 -5.00
C LYS A 321 9.02 -0.23 -3.77
N ALA A 322 9.79 0.82 -3.47
CA ALA A 322 10.56 0.88 -2.24
C ALA A 322 10.71 2.32 -1.75
N GLY A 323 10.79 2.46 -0.44
CA GLY A 323 11.03 3.71 0.25
C GLY A 323 12.23 3.63 1.17
N GLY A 324 12.80 4.78 1.49
CA GLY A 324 13.89 4.84 2.45
C GLY A 324 14.15 6.26 2.94
N MET A 325 14.94 6.36 3.99
CA MET A 325 15.30 7.65 4.57
C MET A 325 16.74 7.66 5.10
N ILE A 326 17.34 8.84 5.03
CA ILE A 326 18.64 9.15 5.61
C ILE A 326 18.44 10.34 6.54
N ARG A 327 18.81 10.22 7.82
CA ARG A 327 18.78 11.34 8.76
C ARG A 327 19.92 12.31 8.42
N LEU A 328 19.61 13.59 8.28
CA LEU A 328 20.61 14.64 8.10
C LEU A 328 21.24 15.00 9.44
N THR A 329 22.52 15.29 9.42
CA THR A 329 23.28 15.70 10.61
C THR A 329 23.17 17.21 10.85
N THR A 330 23.36 17.99 9.79
CA THR A 330 23.34 19.46 9.82
C THR A 330 22.21 20.05 9.01
N GLY A 331 21.70 19.31 8.00
CA GLY A 331 20.75 19.82 7.03
C GLY A 331 21.35 20.88 6.09
N SER A 332 22.67 21.06 6.09
CA SER A 332 23.33 22.05 5.23
C SER A 332 23.24 21.68 3.76
N HIS A 333 23.23 22.68 2.89
CA HIS A 333 23.24 22.48 1.44
C HIS A 333 24.39 21.55 0.99
N THR A 334 25.59 21.72 1.56
CA THR A 334 26.76 20.88 1.26
C THR A 334 26.54 19.43 1.66
N GLU A 335 25.92 19.16 2.79
CA GLU A 335 25.59 17.79 3.22
C GLU A 335 24.58 17.16 2.28
N ILE A 336 23.53 17.89 1.93
CA ILE A 336 22.46 17.43 1.02
C ILE A 336 23.02 17.08 -0.35
N GLU A 337 23.83 17.95 -0.96
CA GLU A 337 24.42 17.71 -2.27
C GLU A 337 25.40 16.52 -2.24
N ARG A 338 26.18 16.39 -1.18
CA ARG A 338 27.06 15.22 -1.01
C ARG A 338 26.28 13.92 -0.92
N LEU A 339 25.20 13.90 -0.16
CA LEU A 339 24.32 12.73 -0.02
C LEU A 339 23.58 12.42 -1.33
N ARG A 340 23.05 13.42 -2.03
CA ARG A 340 22.43 13.27 -3.36
C ARG A 340 23.41 12.61 -4.35
N ALA A 341 24.61 13.15 -4.44
CA ALA A 341 25.65 12.62 -5.31
C ALA A 341 26.08 11.19 -4.91
N PHE A 342 26.14 10.90 -3.62
CA PHE A 342 26.49 9.59 -3.10
C PHE A 342 25.42 8.54 -3.42
N VAL A 343 24.16 8.86 -3.15
CA VAL A 343 23.00 7.99 -3.45
C VAL A 343 22.91 7.72 -4.95
N ARG A 344 23.03 8.77 -5.78
CA ARG A 344 23.03 8.63 -7.25
C ARG A 344 24.15 7.69 -7.73
N ARG A 345 25.38 7.84 -7.22
CA ARG A 345 26.48 6.93 -7.59
C ARG A 345 26.23 5.49 -7.20
N ARG A 346 25.70 5.24 -5.99
CA ARG A 346 25.33 3.89 -5.55
C ARG A 346 24.23 3.29 -6.43
N TYR A 347 23.23 4.10 -6.76
CA TYR A 347 22.12 3.71 -7.63
C TYR A 347 22.60 3.25 -9.00
N LEU A 348 23.35 4.09 -9.71
CA LEU A 348 23.88 3.78 -11.02
C LEU A 348 24.84 2.57 -10.99
N ARG A 349 25.70 2.50 -9.97
CA ARG A 349 26.60 1.33 -9.80
C ARG A 349 25.82 0.04 -9.59
N ALA A 350 24.75 0.06 -8.82
CA ALA A 350 23.94 -1.13 -8.55
C ALA A 350 23.19 -1.63 -9.79
N LEU A 351 22.91 -0.73 -10.74
CA LEU A 351 22.33 -1.04 -12.05
C LEU A 351 23.38 -1.26 -13.16
N ALA A 352 24.67 -1.23 -12.84
CA ALA A 352 25.79 -1.33 -13.78
C ALA A 352 25.78 -0.23 -14.88
N ILE A 353 25.27 0.96 -14.55
CA ILE A 353 25.19 2.11 -15.47
C ILE A 353 26.36 3.07 -15.22
N HIS A 354 26.99 3.55 -16.31
CA HIS A 354 28.09 4.51 -16.21
C HIS A 354 27.55 5.95 -16.04
N PRO A 355 28.04 6.75 -15.07
CA PRO A 355 27.54 8.10 -14.82
C PRO A 355 27.67 9.10 -15.99
N SER A 356 28.64 8.90 -16.90
CA SER A 356 28.85 9.78 -18.08
C SER A 356 27.72 9.70 -19.11
N ARG A 357 26.82 8.72 -19.01
CA ARG A 357 25.69 8.56 -19.92
C ARG A 357 24.48 9.41 -19.55
N GLY A 358 24.60 10.24 -18.49
CA GLY A 358 23.51 11.06 -18.01
C GLY A 358 23.14 12.18 -18.99
N GLN A 359 21.85 12.27 -19.28
CA GLN A 359 21.26 13.34 -20.07
C GLN A 359 20.10 13.97 -19.28
N LYS A 360 19.86 15.27 -19.44
CA LYS A 360 18.66 15.91 -18.86
C LYS A 360 17.42 15.37 -19.55
N LEU A 361 16.40 14.99 -18.75
CA LEU A 361 15.11 14.58 -19.29
C LEU A 361 14.41 15.76 -19.98
N VAL A 362 14.46 16.93 -19.35
CA VAL A 362 13.95 18.18 -19.90
C VAL A 362 15.14 19.08 -20.22
N PRO A 363 15.50 19.27 -21.49
CA PRO A 363 16.53 20.22 -21.85
C PRO A 363 16.11 21.62 -21.44
N VAL A 364 16.97 22.33 -20.72
CA VAL A 364 16.76 23.77 -20.51
C VAL A 364 17.06 24.43 -21.85
N SER A 365 16.07 25.07 -22.47
CA SER A 365 16.31 25.91 -23.64
C SER A 365 17.36 26.96 -23.26
N PRO A 366 18.34 27.21 -24.12
CA PRO A 366 19.39 28.21 -23.89
C PRO A 366 18.81 29.62 -23.73
#